data_2f5f2c547158501463b9831e54c8aeff
#
_entry.id   2f5f2c547158501463b9831e54c8aeff
#
_cell.length_a   1.000
_cell.length_b   1.000
_cell.length_c   1.000
_cell.angle_alpha   90.00
_cell.angle_beta   90.00
_cell.angle_gamma   90.00
#
_symmetry.space_group_name_H-M   'P 1'
#
loop_
_entity.id
_entity.type
_entity.pdbx_description
1 polymer ?
#
loop_
_entity_poly.entity_id
_entity_poly.type
_entity_poly.pdbx_seq_one_letter_code
_entity_poly.pdbx_strand_id
1 'polypeptide(L)'
;SYQSEYVNALWHLDFHHGSARVLLANGQWAYPLLLGILDDHSRLGCHAQWYLAEDTEALCHGLSQAIQKRSLPRALMSDNGSAMIAAETREGLQRLGILQELTLPRSPYQNGKQESWWNQVEGRLLPMLEGVPDLTLAQLNEATLAWLEVEYHRRPHSELDGRTPLQCYVEGRDVGRPAPDADALR
;
A
#
# COMPACT_ATOMS: atom_id res chain seq x y z
N SER A 1 11.88 -8.62 14.45
CA SER A 1 10.66 -8.63 13.63
C SER A 1 10.85 -9.57 12.45
N TYR A 2 9.82 -10.34 12.15
CA TYR A 2 9.84 -11.25 10.99
C TYR A 2 9.95 -10.44 9.70
N GLN A 3 10.87 -10.83 8.85
CA GLN A 3 11.04 -10.26 7.52
C GLN A 3 11.05 -11.40 6.51
N SER A 4 10.25 -11.26 5.46
CA SER A 4 10.25 -12.22 4.37
C SER A 4 11.61 -12.27 3.68
N GLU A 5 12.08 -13.47 3.37
CA GLU A 5 13.42 -13.67 2.82
C GLU A 5 13.54 -13.16 1.37
N TYR A 6 12.44 -13.11 0.65
CA TYR A 6 12.43 -12.78 -0.78
C TYR A 6 11.53 -11.61 -1.12
N VAL A 7 11.92 -10.86 -2.15
CA VAL A 7 11.12 -9.77 -2.72
C VAL A 7 9.85 -10.36 -3.35
N ASN A 8 8.72 -9.73 -3.10
CA ASN A 8 7.39 -10.13 -3.60
C ASN A 8 6.92 -11.52 -3.09
N ALA A 9 7.55 -12.03 -2.04
CA ALA A 9 7.02 -13.23 -1.37
C ALA A 9 5.76 -12.91 -0.58
N LEU A 10 5.74 -11.77 0.08
CA LEU A 10 4.62 -11.33 0.93
C LEU A 10 4.44 -9.83 0.80
N TRP A 11 3.23 -9.40 0.51
CA TRP A 11 2.83 -7.99 0.59
C TRP A 11 1.90 -7.79 1.77
N HIS A 12 2.00 -6.62 2.42
CA HIS A 12 1.06 -6.15 3.42
C HIS A 12 0.13 -5.13 2.79
N LEU A 13 -1.16 -5.25 3.05
CA LEU A 13 -2.17 -4.31 2.56
C LEU A 13 -3.01 -3.82 3.75
N ASP A 14 -3.20 -2.51 3.84
CA ASP A 14 -4.05 -1.92 4.87
C ASP A 14 -4.62 -0.58 4.41
N PHE A 15 -5.80 -0.24 4.93
CA PHE A 15 -6.40 1.07 4.84
C PHE A 15 -6.10 1.86 6.11
N HIS A 16 -5.68 3.10 5.95
CA HIS A 16 -5.38 3.99 7.06
C HIS A 16 -6.33 5.17 7.07
N HIS A 17 -6.91 5.43 8.24
CA HIS A 17 -7.71 6.62 8.51
C HIS A 17 -6.77 7.70 9.05
N GLY A 18 -6.69 8.84 8.41
CA GLY A 18 -5.77 9.90 8.77
C GLY A 18 -6.43 11.25 8.91
N SER A 19 -5.58 12.25 9.09
CA SER A 19 -5.99 13.64 9.28
C SER A 19 -6.13 14.42 7.97
N ALA A 20 -5.73 13.85 6.85
CA ALA A 20 -5.84 14.52 5.56
C ALA A 20 -7.29 14.75 5.18
N ARG A 21 -7.60 15.93 4.68
CA ARG A 21 -8.91 16.22 4.12
C ARG A 21 -8.76 16.86 2.76
N VAL A 22 -9.76 16.60 1.90
CA VAL A 22 -9.76 17.10 0.53
C VAL A 22 -11.07 17.80 0.23
N LEU A 23 -11.00 18.78 -0.67
CA LEU A 23 -12.16 19.49 -1.15
C LEU A 23 -12.73 18.77 -2.37
N LEU A 24 -14.01 18.41 -2.29
CA LEU A 24 -14.73 17.75 -3.38
C LEU A 24 -15.29 18.77 -4.37
N ALA A 25 -15.65 18.30 -5.57
CA ALA A 25 -16.23 19.15 -6.62
C ALA A 25 -17.53 19.84 -6.20
N ASN A 26 -18.29 19.24 -5.26
CA ASN A 26 -19.53 19.81 -4.73
C ASN A 26 -19.30 20.88 -3.63
N GLY A 27 -18.03 21.22 -3.34
CA GLY A 27 -17.68 22.18 -2.30
C GLY A 27 -17.60 21.62 -0.88
N GLN A 28 -17.88 20.34 -0.69
CA GLN A 28 -17.78 19.69 0.62
C GLN A 28 -16.37 19.15 0.86
N TRP A 29 -15.98 19.11 2.14
CA TRP A 29 -14.73 18.49 2.57
C TRP A 29 -14.95 17.03 2.92
N ALA A 30 -14.00 16.19 2.57
CA ALA A 30 -14.03 14.77 2.89
C ALA A 30 -12.69 14.33 3.45
N TYR A 31 -12.70 13.26 4.25
CA TYR A 31 -11.50 12.63 4.80
C TYR A 31 -11.26 11.32 4.04
N PRO A 32 -10.31 11.30 3.09
CA PRO A 32 -10.00 10.08 2.36
C PRO A 32 -9.22 9.10 3.22
N LEU A 33 -9.21 7.84 2.79
CA LEU A 33 -8.45 6.77 3.42
C LEU A 33 -7.27 6.41 2.51
N LEU A 34 -6.11 6.17 3.10
CA LEU A 34 -4.94 5.72 2.36
C LEU A 34 -4.90 4.21 2.31
N LEU A 35 -4.93 3.64 1.11
CA LEU A 35 -4.58 2.25 0.87
C LEU A 35 -3.07 2.17 0.66
N GLY A 36 -2.39 1.46 1.53
CA GLY A 36 -0.96 1.19 1.42
C GLY A 36 -0.70 -0.29 1.17
N ILE A 37 0.13 -0.59 0.19
CA ILE A 37 0.55 -1.95 -0.13
C ILE A 37 2.07 -1.98 -0.10
N LEU A 38 2.64 -2.74 0.83
CA LEU A 38 4.09 -2.80 1.06
C LEU A 38 4.64 -4.19 0.80
N ASP A 39 5.81 -4.25 0.18
CA ASP A 39 6.59 -5.49 0.12
C ASP A 39 7.26 -5.73 1.47
N ASP A 40 7.03 -6.90 2.05
CA ASP A 40 7.53 -7.23 3.38
C ASP A 40 9.06 -7.27 3.46
N HIS A 41 9.69 -7.81 2.44
CA HIS A 41 11.17 -7.93 2.42
C HIS A 41 11.84 -6.57 2.39
N SER A 42 11.44 -5.71 1.47
CA SER A 42 12.12 -4.44 1.17
C SER A 42 11.51 -3.22 1.83
N ARG A 43 10.31 -3.33 2.38
CA ARG A 43 9.50 -2.19 2.82
C ARG A 43 9.11 -1.24 1.69
N LEU A 44 9.34 -1.63 0.42
CA LEU A 44 8.95 -0.80 -0.71
C LEU A 44 7.44 -0.67 -0.77
N GLY A 45 6.95 0.55 -1.01
CA GLY A 45 5.54 0.78 -1.28
C GLY A 45 5.20 0.37 -2.70
N CYS A 46 4.51 -0.77 -2.84
CA CYS A 46 4.09 -1.27 -4.15
C CYS A 46 3.03 -0.37 -4.76
N HIS A 47 2.17 0.18 -3.92
CA HIS A 47 1.19 1.20 -4.28
C HIS A 47 0.74 1.94 -3.03
N ALA A 48 0.39 3.21 -3.21
CA ALA A 48 -0.21 4.04 -2.18
C ALA A 48 -1.19 4.99 -2.86
N GLN A 49 -2.46 4.94 -2.47
CA GLN A 49 -3.49 5.78 -3.08
C GLN A 49 -4.60 6.08 -2.07
N TRP A 50 -5.08 7.30 -2.09
CA TRP A 50 -6.19 7.75 -1.27
C TRP A 50 -7.50 7.54 -2.00
N TYR A 51 -8.48 7.01 -1.26
CA TYR A 51 -9.83 6.73 -1.75
C TYR A 51 -10.84 7.37 -0.82
N LEU A 52 -12.04 7.63 -1.32
CA LEU A 52 -13.12 8.21 -0.52
C LEU A 52 -13.90 7.17 0.29
N ALA A 53 -13.69 5.89 0.01
CA ALA A 53 -14.34 4.80 0.73
C ALA A 53 -13.40 3.61 0.87
N GLU A 54 -13.58 2.86 1.97
CA GLU A 54 -12.92 1.57 2.21
C GLU A 54 -13.85 0.46 1.73
N ASP A 55 -13.80 0.17 0.43
CA ASP A 55 -14.67 -0.83 -0.17
C ASP A 55 -13.89 -1.77 -1.11
N THR A 56 -14.59 -2.77 -1.61
CA THR A 56 -14.01 -3.77 -2.52
C THR A 56 -13.48 -3.16 -3.81
N GLU A 57 -14.18 -2.17 -4.35
CA GLU A 57 -13.76 -1.48 -5.57
C GLU A 57 -12.41 -0.77 -5.37
N ALA A 58 -12.27 -0.01 -4.28
CA ALA A 58 -11.02 0.67 -3.95
C ALA A 58 -9.88 -0.33 -3.75
N LEU A 59 -10.13 -1.41 -3.03
CA LEU A 59 -9.13 -2.44 -2.79
C LEU A 59 -8.68 -3.10 -4.08
N CYS A 60 -9.61 -3.51 -4.93
CA CYS A 60 -9.29 -4.17 -6.20
C CYS A 60 -8.54 -3.22 -7.14
N HIS A 61 -8.94 -1.96 -7.20
CA HIS A 61 -8.25 -0.94 -7.99
C HIS A 61 -6.80 -0.78 -7.54
N GLY A 62 -6.59 -0.55 -6.24
CA GLY A 62 -5.24 -0.34 -5.69
C GLY A 62 -4.34 -1.57 -5.87
N LEU A 63 -4.88 -2.76 -5.62
CA LEU A 63 -4.13 -4.00 -5.80
C LEU A 63 -3.76 -4.23 -7.27
N SER A 64 -4.67 -3.94 -8.21
CA SER A 64 -4.37 -4.02 -9.64
C SER A 64 -3.25 -3.07 -10.03
N GLN A 65 -3.25 -1.85 -9.53
CA GLN A 65 -2.17 -0.88 -9.77
C GLN A 65 -0.83 -1.39 -9.24
N ALA A 66 -0.81 -1.96 -8.04
CA ALA A 66 0.41 -2.52 -7.46
C ALA A 66 0.95 -3.68 -8.29
N ILE A 67 0.09 -4.60 -8.71
CA ILE A 67 0.47 -5.76 -9.51
C ILE A 67 1.04 -5.32 -10.86
N GLN A 68 0.42 -4.35 -11.53
CA GLN A 68 0.91 -3.85 -12.81
C GLN A 68 2.29 -3.20 -12.70
N LYS A 69 2.58 -2.52 -11.60
CA LYS A 69 3.86 -1.87 -11.37
C LYS A 69 4.96 -2.82 -10.92
N ARG A 70 4.63 -3.85 -10.14
CA ARG A 70 5.62 -4.64 -9.41
C ARG A 70 5.63 -6.13 -9.73
N SER A 71 4.60 -6.72 -10.21
CA SER A 71 4.34 -8.14 -10.50
C SER A 71 3.38 -8.77 -9.48
N LEU A 72 3.09 -10.06 -9.63
CA LEU A 72 2.20 -10.79 -8.73
C LEU A 72 2.98 -11.27 -7.50
N PRO A 73 2.58 -10.89 -6.29
CA PRO A 73 3.18 -11.44 -5.08
C PRO A 73 2.74 -12.89 -4.87
N ARG A 74 3.48 -13.63 -4.05
CA ARG A 74 3.09 -14.99 -3.66
C ARG A 74 1.97 -14.99 -2.63
N ALA A 75 2.00 -14.05 -1.69
CA ALA A 75 1.00 -13.93 -0.63
C ALA A 75 0.68 -12.47 -0.34
N LEU A 76 -0.51 -12.23 0.15
CA LEU A 76 -1.00 -10.92 0.58
C LEU A 76 -1.55 -11.04 2.00
N MET A 77 -1.00 -10.25 2.91
CA MET A 77 -1.44 -10.19 4.31
C MET A 77 -2.26 -8.94 4.56
N SER A 78 -3.39 -9.09 5.23
CA SER A 78 -4.26 -7.98 5.60
C SER A 78 -5.05 -8.31 6.85
N ASP A 79 -5.81 -7.33 7.35
CA ASP A 79 -6.80 -7.57 8.40
C ASP A 79 -8.07 -8.23 7.84
N ASN A 80 -9.07 -8.43 8.70
CA ASN A 80 -10.35 -9.03 8.35
C ASN A 80 -11.40 -7.99 7.92
N GLY A 81 -10.96 -6.84 7.39
CA GLY A 81 -11.88 -5.82 6.91
C GLY A 81 -12.86 -6.36 5.86
N SER A 82 -14.04 -5.78 5.79
CA SER A 82 -15.11 -6.28 4.92
C SER A 82 -14.71 -6.37 3.44
N ALA A 83 -13.88 -5.43 2.95
CA ALA A 83 -13.39 -5.47 1.57
C ALA A 83 -12.47 -6.68 1.34
N MET A 84 -11.65 -7.06 2.34
CA MET A 84 -10.71 -8.17 2.23
C MET A 84 -11.39 -9.53 2.26
N ILE A 85 -12.46 -9.67 3.02
CA ILE A 85 -13.21 -10.94 3.13
C ILE A 85 -14.33 -11.06 2.11
N ALA A 86 -14.58 -10.01 1.33
CA ALA A 86 -15.61 -10.05 0.28
C ALA A 86 -15.32 -11.16 -0.73
N ALA A 87 -16.38 -11.81 -1.22
CA ALA A 87 -16.24 -12.91 -2.17
C ALA A 87 -15.45 -12.52 -3.43
N GLU A 88 -15.69 -11.34 -3.98
CA GLU A 88 -14.95 -10.83 -5.13
C GLU A 88 -13.45 -10.77 -4.89
N THR A 89 -13.04 -10.27 -3.74
CA THR A 89 -11.62 -10.16 -3.37
C THR A 89 -11.02 -11.56 -3.24
N ARG A 90 -11.67 -12.44 -2.51
CA ARG A 90 -11.16 -13.80 -2.25
C ARG A 90 -11.05 -14.61 -3.54
N GLU A 91 -12.07 -14.56 -4.38
CA GLU A 91 -12.08 -15.25 -5.68
C GLU A 91 -11.03 -14.66 -6.64
N GLY A 92 -10.90 -13.34 -6.67
CA GLY A 92 -9.89 -12.66 -7.48
C GLY A 92 -8.47 -13.07 -7.11
N LEU A 93 -8.15 -13.07 -5.80
CA LEU A 93 -6.84 -13.51 -5.30
C LEU A 93 -6.58 -14.97 -5.64
N GLN A 94 -7.59 -15.83 -5.47
CA GLN A 94 -7.48 -17.24 -5.78
C GLN A 94 -7.17 -17.46 -7.28
N ARG A 95 -7.88 -16.76 -8.16
CA ARG A 95 -7.64 -16.85 -9.62
C ARG A 95 -6.23 -16.39 -10.00
N LEU A 96 -5.71 -15.38 -9.32
CA LEU A 96 -4.35 -14.89 -9.54
C LEU A 96 -3.28 -15.75 -8.88
N GLY A 97 -3.69 -16.76 -8.09
CA GLY A 97 -2.77 -17.62 -7.38
C GLY A 97 -2.06 -16.94 -6.22
N ILE A 98 -2.65 -15.90 -5.66
CA ILE A 98 -2.12 -15.18 -4.49
C ILE A 98 -2.71 -15.79 -3.23
N LEU A 99 -1.84 -16.26 -2.33
CA LEU A 99 -2.27 -16.77 -1.03
C LEU A 99 -2.71 -15.61 -0.15
N GLN A 100 -3.93 -15.66 0.36
CA GLN A 100 -4.44 -14.65 1.27
C GLN A 100 -4.17 -15.05 2.72
N GLU A 101 -3.45 -14.18 3.44
CA GLU A 101 -3.18 -14.35 4.88
C GLU A 101 -3.91 -13.24 5.64
N LEU A 102 -4.77 -13.63 6.57
CA LEU A 102 -5.50 -12.67 7.40
C LEU A 102 -4.82 -12.55 8.76
N THR A 103 -4.54 -11.32 9.19
CA THR A 103 -3.92 -11.09 10.49
C THR A 103 -4.91 -11.34 11.60
N LEU A 104 -4.42 -11.92 12.70
CA LEU A 104 -5.22 -12.08 13.90
C LEU A 104 -5.43 -10.70 14.55
N PRO A 105 -6.64 -10.44 15.11
CA PRO A 105 -6.88 -9.21 15.86
C PRO A 105 -5.83 -9.05 16.97
N ARG A 106 -5.29 -7.84 17.11
CA ARG A 106 -4.34 -7.48 18.17
C ARG A 106 -2.98 -8.19 18.10
N SER A 107 -2.53 -8.59 16.91
CA SER A 107 -1.17 -9.09 16.76
C SER A 107 -0.21 -7.94 16.48
N PRO A 108 0.60 -7.48 17.47
CA PRO A 108 1.45 -6.31 17.29
C PRO A 108 2.55 -6.52 16.25
N TYR A 109 3.01 -7.74 16.08
CA TYR A 109 4.08 -8.04 15.11
C TYR A 109 3.61 -7.94 13.66
N GLN A 110 2.34 -8.27 13.40
CA GLN A 110 1.80 -8.28 12.05
C GLN A 110 1.49 -6.87 11.54
N ASN A 111 1.21 -5.93 12.44
CA ASN A 111 0.82 -4.56 12.10
C ASN A 111 1.96 -3.53 12.21
N GLY A 112 3.08 -3.89 12.83
CA GLY A 112 4.18 -2.96 13.10
C GLY A 112 4.77 -2.31 11.86
N LYS A 113 4.86 -3.04 10.75
CA LYS A 113 5.40 -2.54 9.48
C LYS A 113 4.48 -1.51 8.85
N GLN A 114 3.17 -1.77 8.87
CA GLN A 114 2.17 -0.81 8.40
C GLN A 114 2.10 0.42 9.30
N GLU A 115 2.23 0.25 10.60
CA GLU A 115 2.26 1.35 11.55
C GLU A 115 3.47 2.27 11.31
N SER A 116 4.65 1.69 11.11
CA SER A 116 5.87 2.44 10.78
C SER A 116 5.72 3.22 9.48
N TRP A 117 5.18 2.60 8.46
CA TRP A 117 4.86 3.22 7.18
C TRP A 117 3.91 4.40 7.36
N TRP A 118 2.81 4.16 8.08
CA TRP A 118 1.80 5.18 8.34
C TRP A 118 2.37 6.39 9.10
N ASN A 119 3.24 6.14 10.07
CA ASN A 119 3.89 7.22 10.82
C ASN A 119 4.74 8.10 9.92
N GLN A 120 5.36 7.57 8.89
CA GLN A 120 6.10 8.36 7.92
C GLN A 120 5.18 9.19 7.03
N VAL A 121 4.04 8.65 6.62
CA VAL A 121 3.03 9.41 5.86
C VAL A 121 2.54 10.59 6.68
N GLU A 122 2.11 10.35 7.92
CA GLU A 122 1.61 11.40 8.83
C GLU A 122 2.70 12.41 9.20
N GLY A 123 3.90 11.96 9.45
CA GLY A 123 4.98 12.81 9.94
C GLY A 123 5.81 13.51 8.86
N ARG A 124 5.77 13.04 7.63
CA ARG A 124 6.61 13.58 6.55
C ARG A 124 5.83 14.06 5.34
N LEU A 125 4.91 13.24 4.81
CA LEU A 125 4.14 13.62 3.63
C LEU A 125 3.10 14.70 3.95
N LEU A 126 2.23 14.43 4.93
CA LEU A 126 1.11 15.34 5.20
C LEU A 126 1.54 16.73 5.66
N PRO A 127 2.61 16.90 6.48
CA PRO A 127 3.09 18.23 6.81
C PRO A 127 3.51 19.07 5.59
N MET A 128 4.00 18.43 4.53
CA MET A 128 4.37 19.12 3.30
C MET A 128 3.18 19.73 2.58
N LEU A 129 1.97 19.26 2.86
CA LEU A 129 0.74 19.69 2.20
C LEU A 129 -0.10 20.66 3.03
N GLU A 130 0.32 20.98 4.26
CA GLU A 130 -0.44 21.84 5.17
C GLU A 130 -0.72 23.23 4.61
N GLY A 131 0.15 23.76 3.77
CA GLY A 131 -0.01 25.09 3.18
C GLY A 131 -0.78 25.11 1.85
N VAL A 132 -1.22 23.97 1.35
CA VAL A 132 -1.91 23.88 0.06
C VAL A 132 -3.39 24.21 0.25
N PRO A 133 -3.90 25.34 -0.31
CA PRO A 133 -5.31 25.67 -0.18
C PRO A 133 -6.15 24.75 -1.07
N ASP A 134 -7.35 24.42 -0.60
CA ASP A 134 -8.35 23.67 -1.38
C ASP A 134 -7.79 22.37 -1.99
N LEU A 135 -7.01 21.63 -1.18
CA LEU A 135 -6.38 20.38 -1.61
C LEU A 135 -7.42 19.41 -2.16
N THR A 136 -7.23 18.95 -3.39
CA THR A 136 -8.10 17.97 -4.02
C THR A 136 -7.57 16.55 -3.83
N LEU A 137 -8.43 15.55 -4.03
CA LEU A 137 -8.01 14.15 -3.98
C LEU A 137 -6.92 13.86 -5.03
N ALA A 138 -7.07 14.42 -6.25
CA ALA A 138 -6.07 14.25 -7.31
C ALA A 138 -4.70 14.81 -6.91
N GLN A 139 -4.67 16.01 -6.32
CA GLN A 139 -3.43 16.63 -5.84
C GLN A 139 -2.79 15.82 -4.71
N LEU A 140 -3.60 15.32 -3.77
CA LEU A 140 -3.12 14.49 -2.68
C LEU A 140 -2.51 13.19 -3.21
N ASN A 141 -3.15 12.54 -4.16
CA ASN A 141 -2.63 11.31 -4.77
C ASN A 141 -1.35 11.54 -5.57
N GLU A 142 -1.29 12.63 -6.34
CA GLU A 142 -0.08 12.99 -7.08
C GLU A 142 1.10 13.23 -6.13
N ALA A 143 0.89 14.00 -5.07
CA ALA A 143 1.91 14.27 -4.06
C ALA A 143 2.35 12.98 -3.34
N THR A 144 1.43 12.08 -3.06
CA THR A 144 1.72 10.81 -2.39
C THR A 144 2.62 9.93 -3.25
N LEU A 145 2.32 9.78 -4.54
CA LEU A 145 3.16 8.98 -5.45
C LEU A 145 4.54 9.61 -5.63
N ALA A 146 4.61 10.94 -5.76
CA ALA A 146 5.89 11.64 -5.86
C ALA A 146 6.73 11.45 -4.59
N TRP A 147 6.13 11.61 -3.42
CA TRP A 147 6.81 11.40 -2.15
C TRP A 147 7.29 9.96 -2.00
N LEU A 148 6.45 8.99 -2.36
CA LEU A 148 6.79 7.57 -2.28
C LEU A 148 8.03 7.25 -3.12
N GLU A 149 8.05 7.66 -4.38
CA GLU A 149 9.13 7.32 -5.32
C GLU A 149 10.42 8.13 -5.08
N VAL A 150 10.30 9.41 -4.75
CA VAL A 150 11.47 10.30 -4.63
C VAL A 150 12.04 10.29 -3.22
N GLU A 151 11.20 10.23 -2.20
CA GLU A 151 11.61 10.35 -0.80
C GLU A 151 11.66 9.00 -0.09
N TYR A 152 10.51 8.33 0.05
CA TYR A 152 10.39 7.14 0.88
C TYR A 152 11.26 5.99 0.37
N HIS A 153 11.18 5.66 -0.92
CA HIS A 153 11.93 4.55 -1.50
C HIS A 153 13.45 4.78 -1.50
N ARG A 154 13.87 6.02 -1.44
CA ARG A 154 15.28 6.41 -1.55
C ARG A 154 15.90 6.87 -0.23
N ARG A 155 15.19 6.69 0.87
CA ARG A 155 15.67 7.07 2.20
C ARG A 155 16.12 5.82 2.96
N PRO A 156 17.29 5.88 3.64
CA PRO A 156 17.73 4.77 4.49
C PRO A 156 16.67 4.45 5.55
N HIS A 157 16.40 3.17 5.74
CA HIS A 157 15.41 2.68 6.69
C HIS A 157 16.10 1.95 7.84
N SER A 158 15.73 2.26 9.07
CA SER A 158 16.37 1.72 10.27
C SER A 158 16.28 0.18 10.37
N GLU A 159 15.18 -0.39 9.89
CA GLU A 159 14.95 -1.85 9.90
C GLU A 159 15.63 -2.58 8.74
N LEU A 160 16.29 -1.86 7.83
CA LEU A 160 16.99 -2.40 6.68
C LEU A 160 18.52 -2.22 6.78
N ASP A 161 19.04 -2.09 8.00
CA ASP A 161 20.46 -1.85 8.26
C ASP A 161 21.01 -0.63 7.49
N GLY A 162 20.22 0.43 7.43
CA GLY A 162 20.60 1.67 6.75
C GLY A 162 20.45 1.64 5.23
N ARG A 163 19.93 0.56 4.66
CA ARG A 163 19.65 0.48 3.23
C ARG A 163 18.30 1.11 2.91
N THR A 164 18.11 1.51 1.67
CA THR A 164 16.84 2.06 1.22
C THR A 164 15.87 0.94 0.80
N PRO A 165 14.54 1.18 0.87
CA PRO A 165 13.57 0.23 0.31
C PRO A 165 13.86 -0.13 -1.16
N LEU A 166 14.22 0.85 -1.97
CA LEU A 166 14.54 0.63 -3.39
C LEU A 166 15.74 -0.30 -3.55
N GLN A 167 16.83 -0.10 -2.77
CA GLN A 167 17.99 -0.98 -2.81
C GLN A 167 17.62 -2.42 -2.47
N CYS A 168 16.88 -2.61 -1.39
CA CYS A 168 16.48 -3.94 -0.95
C CYS A 168 15.56 -4.63 -1.97
N TYR A 169 14.70 -3.86 -2.63
CA TYR A 169 13.82 -4.40 -3.65
C TYR A 169 14.57 -4.84 -4.90
N VAL A 170 15.49 -4.00 -5.39
CA VAL A 170 16.26 -4.27 -6.62
C VAL A 170 17.28 -5.38 -6.42
N GLU A 171 17.96 -5.41 -5.28
CA GLU A 171 19.04 -6.36 -5.00
C GLU A 171 18.55 -7.70 -4.44
N GLY A 172 17.33 -7.75 -3.89
CA GLY A 172 16.77 -8.98 -3.34
C GLY A 172 16.36 -9.97 -4.42
N ARG A 173 16.27 -11.24 -4.02
CA ARG A 173 15.75 -12.27 -4.92
C ARG A 173 14.24 -12.12 -5.07
N ASP A 174 13.80 -11.86 -6.30
CA ASP A 174 12.39 -11.66 -6.64
C ASP A 174 11.75 -13.01 -6.96
N VAL A 175 10.74 -13.39 -6.17
CA VAL A 175 9.95 -14.61 -6.38
C VAL A 175 8.55 -14.29 -6.93
N GLY A 176 8.29 -13.04 -7.28
CA GLY A 176 7.06 -12.63 -7.90
C GLY A 176 6.87 -13.30 -9.27
N ARG A 177 5.63 -13.35 -9.72
CA ARG A 177 5.28 -13.88 -11.04
C ARG A 177 4.93 -12.73 -11.97
N PRO A 178 5.09 -12.90 -13.30
CA PRO A 178 4.73 -11.85 -14.25
C PRO A 178 3.27 -11.41 -14.05
N ALA A 179 3.04 -10.10 -14.11
CA ALA A 179 1.70 -9.56 -14.03
C ALA A 179 0.89 -10.04 -15.25
N PRO A 180 -0.38 -10.42 -15.06
CA PRO A 180 -1.25 -10.73 -16.18
C PRO A 180 -1.57 -9.46 -16.98
N ASP A 181 -2.17 -9.64 -18.14
CA ASP A 181 -2.69 -8.56 -18.96
C ASP A 181 -3.63 -7.67 -18.14
N ALA A 182 -3.63 -6.36 -18.39
CA ALA A 182 -4.47 -5.40 -17.68
C ALA A 182 -5.96 -5.79 -17.71
N ASP A 183 -6.43 -6.41 -18.80
CA ASP A 183 -7.82 -6.86 -18.93
C ASP A 183 -8.15 -8.02 -17.97
N ALA A 184 -7.18 -8.85 -17.64
CA ALA A 184 -7.37 -9.98 -16.73
C ALA A 184 -7.46 -9.54 -15.26
N LEU A 185 -7.07 -8.29 -14.94
CA LEU A 185 -7.13 -7.73 -13.58
C LEU A 185 -8.46 -7.04 -13.26
N ARG A 186 -9.38 -7.00 -14.20
CA ARG A 186 -10.70 -6.38 -14.02
C ARG A 186 -11.73 -7.29 -13.40
#